data_631bf5367d8eecdcd81b63b9bc2cc0c8
#
_entry.id   631bf5367d8eecdcd81b63b9bc2cc0c8
#
_cell.length_a   1.000
_cell.length_b   1.000
_cell.length_c   1.000
_cell.angle_alpha   90.00
_cell.angle_beta   90.00
_cell.angle_gamma   90.00
#
_symmetry.space_group_name_H-M   'P 1'
#
loop_
_entity.id
_entity.type
_entity.pdbx_description
1 polymer ?
#
loop_
_entity_poly.entity_id
_entity_poly.type
_entity_poly.pdbx_seq_one_letter_code
_entity_poly.pdbx_strand_id
1 'polypeptide(L)'
;MIIDTFRPDPEGPDHIYKRWRDAEGNLIEETVSDFKPYFWIKASTPERTINHVLGRYPGSAIDWNDRATALRTEEELVKVYAYRNSEIREMAREFRVTWEADMSLPDRYLIDEVSEMPDWTPRVWHFDLEWDPKTDETTVMAVIDSFNNRYISFCWKKDNPTGLYDMDHFIEERKIEYEVKGVPVEFTYERHLYGSEEDMHYAFMNYMDECNPDIFVAHAIM
;
A
#
# COMPACT_ATOMS: atom_id res chain seq x y z
N MET A 1 4.08 6.43 -7.29
CA MET A 1 4.90 5.33 -6.73
C MET A 1 4.32 4.91 -5.39
N ILE A 2 4.15 3.62 -5.17
CA ILE A 2 3.81 3.03 -3.87
C ILE A 2 5.12 2.67 -3.18
N ILE A 3 5.25 2.99 -1.90
CA ILE A 3 6.40 2.62 -1.08
C ILE A 3 5.88 1.99 0.20
N ASP A 4 6.44 0.85 0.55
CA ASP A 4 6.11 0.12 1.77
C ASP A 4 7.37 -0.52 2.36
N THR A 5 7.24 -1.06 3.55
CA THR A 5 8.31 -1.82 4.19
C THR A 5 7.94 -3.28 4.33
N PHE A 6 8.91 -4.14 4.13
CA PHE A 6 8.75 -5.56 4.40
C PHE A 6 10.02 -6.13 5.04
N ARG A 7 9.90 -7.29 5.63
CA ARG A 7 11.00 -8.01 6.25
C ARG A 7 11.05 -9.42 5.69
N PRO A 8 12.01 -9.72 4.80
CA PRO A 8 12.11 -11.03 4.18
C PRO A 8 12.54 -12.12 5.16
N ASP A 9 13.31 -11.75 6.20
CA ASP A 9 13.71 -12.61 7.31
C ASP A 9 13.17 -12.01 8.62
N PRO A 10 12.39 -12.74 9.45
CA PRO A 10 11.87 -12.25 10.72
C PRO A 10 12.93 -11.67 11.66
N GLU A 11 14.17 -12.19 11.60
CA GLU A 11 15.30 -11.71 12.39
C GLU A 11 16.17 -10.68 11.64
N GLY A 12 15.90 -10.45 10.38
CA GLY A 12 16.64 -9.52 9.52
C GLY A 12 16.24 -8.05 9.66
N PRO A 13 16.90 -7.16 8.93
CA PRO A 13 16.54 -5.76 8.82
C PRO A 13 15.25 -5.58 8.01
N ASP A 14 14.64 -4.41 8.12
CA ASP A 14 13.55 -4.00 7.25
C ASP A 14 14.11 -3.57 5.89
N HIS A 15 13.40 -3.93 4.83
CA HIS A 15 13.67 -3.49 3.47
C HIS A 15 12.56 -2.56 3.00
N ILE A 16 12.87 -1.67 2.06
CA ILE A 16 11.90 -0.84 1.39
C ILE A 16 11.52 -1.49 0.08
N TYR A 17 10.24 -1.60 -0.16
CA TYR A 17 9.66 -2.04 -1.42
C TYR A 17 9.07 -0.84 -2.13
N LYS A 18 9.44 -0.66 -3.41
CA LYS A 18 8.90 0.39 -4.28
C LYS A 18 8.20 -0.25 -5.47
N ARG A 19 7.04 0.30 -5.82
CA ARG A 19 6.25 -0.16 -6.96
C ARG A 19 5.68 1.04 -7.70
N TRP A 20 5.84 1.09 -9.00
CA TRP A 20 5.26 2.10 -9.88
C TRP A 20 5.13 1.54 -11.30
N ARG A 21 4.51 2.33 -12.19
CA ARG A 21 4.51 2.00 -13.63
C ARG A 21 5.35 3.03 -14.39
N ASP A 22 6.02 2.57 -15.43
CA ASP A 22 6.71 3.45 -16.37
C ASP A 22 5.72 4.17 -17.31
N ALA A 23 6.23 4.98 -18.22
CA ALA A 23 5.43 5.72 -19.19
C ALA A 23 4.65 4.80 -20.16
N GLU A 24 5.11 3.59 -20.36
CA GLU A 24 4.49 2.55 -21.19
C GLU A 24 3.46 1.73 -20.41
N GLY A 25 3.33 1.96 -19.09
CA GLY A 25 2.40 1.27 -18.20
C GLY A 25 2.92 -0.07 -17.66
N ASN A 26 4.21 -0.40 -17.90
CA ASN A 26 4.81 -1.61 -17.33
C ASN A 26 5.04 -1.45 -15.83
N LEU A 27 4.76 -2.50 -15.09
CA LEU A 27 4.99 -2.54 -13.66
C LEU A 27 6.50 -2.63 -13.37
N ILE A 28 7.00 -1.69 -12.57
CA ILE A 28 8.36 -1.67 -12.05
C ILE A 28 8.31 -1.94 -10.55
N GLU A 29 9.12 -2.86 -10.09
CA GLU A 29 9.26 -3.23 -8.69
C GLU A 29 10.73 -3.20 -8.29
N GLU A 30 11.03 -2.57 -7.16
CA GLU A 30 12.38 -2.44 -6.67
C GLU A 30 12.43 -2.64 -5.16
N THR A 31 13.47 -3.35 -4.70
CA THR A 31 13.75 -3.53 -3.29
C THR A 31 15.04 -2.82 -2.91
N VAL A 32 14.96 -1.97 -1.88
CA VAL A 32 16.13 -1.31 -1.28
C VAL A 32 16.42 -1.98 0.06
N SER A 33 17.60 -2.58 0.19
CA SER A 33 18.00 -3.37 1.36
C SER A 33 19.01 -2.69 2.28
N ASP A 34 19.61 -1.59 1.83
CA ASP A 34 20.71 -0.89 2.51
C ASP A 34 20.28 0.42 3.19
N PHE A 35 19.04 0.85 3.02
CA PHE A 35 18.49 2.02 3.71
C PHE A 35 18.10 1.65 5.14
N LYS A 36 18.79 2.25 6.12
CA LYS A 36 18.59 1.97 7.56
C LYS A 36 17.67 2.98 8.20
N PRO A 37 16.74 2.53 9.06
CA PRO A 37 15.94 3.43 9.88
C PRO A 37 16.82 4.21 10.86
N TYR A 38 16.51 5.50 11.06
CA TYR A 38 17.30 6.34 11.98
C TYR A 38 16.45 7.44 12.62
N PHE A 39 17.03 8.05 13.65
CA PHE A 39 16.54 9.25 14.29
C PHE A 39 17.72 10.11 14.78
N TRP A 40 17.45 11.31 15.23
CA TRP A 40 18.47 12.22 15.67
C TRP A 40 18.46 12.40 17.19
N ILE A 41 19.66 12.56 17.77
CA ILE A 41 19.88 12.93 19.17
C ILE A 41 20.83 14.13 19.23
N LYS A 42 20.90 14.81 20.40
CA LYS A 42 21.90 15.87 20.59
C LYS A 42 23.30 15.32 20.47
N ALA A 43 24.17 16.03 19.75
CA ALA A 43 25.59 15.70 19.68
C ALA A 43 26.29 15.77 21.08
N SER A 44 25.72 16.56 21.99
CA SER A 44 26.19 16.66 23.40
C SER A 44 25.67 15.55 24.32
N THR A 45 24.92 14.57 23.79
CA THR A 45 24.45 13.42 24.60
C THR A 45 25.65 12.66 25.16
N PRO A 46 25.65 12.37 26.48
CA PRO A 46 26.79 11.66 27.10
C PRO A 46 27.05 10.31 26.42
N GLU A 47 28.29 10.04 26.09
CA GLU A 47 28.72 8.80 25.43
C GLU A 47 28.30 7.54 26.22
N ARG A 48 28.32 7.62 27.57
CA ARG A 48 27.81 6.55 28.43
C ARG A 48 26.34 6.20 28.13
N THR A 49 25.50 7.21 27.90
CA THR A 49 24.08 6.99 27.58
C THR A 49 23.95 6.34 26.20
N ILE A 50 24.71 6.83 25.23
CA ILE A 50 24.71 6.27 23.85
C ILE A 50 25.14 4.81 23.88
N ASN A 51 26.28 4.50 24.49
CA ASN A 51 26.82 3.14 24.60
C ASN A 51 25.87 2.19 25.36
N HIS A 52 25.16 2.69 26.36
CA HIS A 52 24.16 1.91 27.08
C HIS A 52 22.99 1.53 26.15
N VAL A 53 22.46 2.47 25.38
CA VAL A 53 21.36 2.20 24.46
C VAL A 53 21.81 1.28 23.32
N LEU A 54 22.91 1.60 22.62
CA LEU A 54 23.40 0.77 21.52
C LEU A 54 23.74 -0.66 21.98
N GLY A 55 24.19 -0.85 23.19
CA GLY A 55 24.47 -2.18 23.75
C GLY A 55 23.21 -3.05 23.95
N ARG A 56 22.04 -2.44 24.05
CA ARG A 56 20.75 -3.14 24.18
C ARG A 56 20.10 -3.49 22.81
N TYR A 57 20.52 -2.82 21.75
CA TYR A 57 19.96 -2.97 20.40
C TYR A 57 21.06 -3.39 19.42
N PRO A 58 21.37 -4.69 19.32
CA PRO A 58 22.41 -5.19 18.43
C PRO A 58 22.17 -4.80 16.97
N GLY A 59 23.22 -4.38 16.27
CA GLY A 59 23.13 -3.90 14.88
C GLY A 59 22.82 -2.41 14.74
N SER A 60 22.49 -1.71 15.85
CA SER A 60 22.37 -0.25 15.88
C SER A 60 23.74 0.43 15.91
N ALA A 61 23.80 1.64 15.39
CA ALA A 61 25.02 2.42 15.30
C ALA A 61 24.75 3.92 15.44
N ILE A 62 25.79 4.69 15.75
CA ILE A 62 25.76 6.15 15.67
C ILE A 62 26.72 6.63 14.60
N ASP A 63 26.32 7.61 13.83
CA ASP A 63 27.20 8.28 12.87
C ASP A 63 27.53 9.68 13.37
N TRP A 64 28.76 9.85 13.85
CA TRP A 64 29.28 11.12 14.34
C TRP A 64 29.60 12.11 13.21
N ASN A 65 29.70 11.66 11.98
CA ASN A 65 30.02 12.50 10.82
C ASN A 65 28.76 13.04 10.17
N ASP A 66 27.64 12.34 10.28
CA ASP A 66 26.36 12.81 9.77
C ASP A 66 25.69 13.70 10.81
N ARG A 67 25.74 15.01 10.56
CA ARG A 67 25.31 16.05 11.49
C ARG A 67 24.21 16.91 10.90
N ALA A 68 23.30 17.34 11.75
CA ALA A 68 22.25 18.30 11.43
C ALA A 68 22.14 19.37 12.51
N THR A 69 21.37 20.40 12.22
CA THR A 69 21.02 21.43 13.20
C THR A 69 19.50 21.45 13.37
N ALA A 70 19.05 21.34 14.62
CA ALA A 70 17.62 21.40 14.93
C ALA A 70 17.06 22.81 14.65
N LEU A 71 16.07 22.90 13.76
CA LEU A 71 15.53 24.17 13.26
C LEU A 71 15.05 25.16 14.35
N ARG A 72 14.54 24.64 15.47
CA ARG A 72 13.94 25.48 16.53
C ARG A 72 14.91 25.79 17.66
N THR A 73 15.88 24.93 17.93
CA THR A 73 16.74 25.04 19.11
C THR A 73 18.20 25.31 18.75
N GLU A 74 18.52 25.32 17.46
CA GLU A 74 19.89 25.47 16.93
C GLU A 74 20.91 24.46 17.53
N GLU A 75 20.39 23.38 18.10
CA GLU A 75 21.21 22.33 18.68
C GLU A 75 21.84 21.46 17.61
N GLU A 76 23.10 21.13 17.80
CA GLU A 76 23.81 20.18 16.94
C GLU A 76 23.31 18.76 17.21
N LEU A 77 22.99 18.04 16.14
CA LEU A 77 22.45 16.69 16.17
C LEU A 77 23.40 15.70 15.50
N VAL A 78 23.32 14.44 15.95
CA VAL A 78 23.99 13.29 15.34
C VAL A 78 22.99 12.18 15.09
N LYS A 79 23.23 11.39 14.05
CA LYS A 79 22.32 10.35 13.59
C LYS A 79 22.54 9.04 14.33
N VAL A 80 21.46 8.42 14.78
CA VAL A 80 21.44 7.09 15.39
C VAL A 80 20.66 6.16 14.52
N TYR A 81 21.30 5.13 13.98
CA TYR A 81 20.69 4.08 13.18
C TYR A 81 20.19 2.95 14.06
N ALA A 82 18.99 2.47 13.79
CA ALA A 82 18.48 1.20 14.31
C ALA A 82 18.67 0.08 13.30
N TYR A 83 18.68 -1.15 13.77
CA TYR A 83 18.70 -2.31 12.91
C TYR A 83 17.33 -2.56 12.26
N ARG A 84 16.22 -2.27 13.01
CA ARG A 84 14.84 -2.42 12.59
C ARG A 84 14.05 -1.15 12.84
N ASN A 85 13.10 -0.87 11.97
CA ASN A 85 12.20 0.27 12.14
C ASN A 85 11.35 0.17 13.42
N SER A 86 10.97 -1.05 13.82
CA SER A 86 10.22 -1.30 15.06
C SER A 86 11.00 -0.90 16.33
N GLU A 87 12.33 -0.88 16.30
CA GLU A 87 13.19 -0.53 17.43
C GLU A 87 13.30 0.99 17.64
N ILE A 88 13.05 1.81 16.61
CA ILE A 88 13.23 3.28 16.64
C ILE A 88 12.53 3.90 17.85
N ARG A 89 11.26 3.60 18.06
CA ARG A 89 10.47 4.22 19.14
C ARG A 89 10.93 3.79 20.53
N GLU A 90 11.38 2.57 20.68
CA GLU A 90 11.90 2.06 21.95
C GLU A 90 13.26 2.67 22.26
N MET A 91 14.18 2.66 21.28
CA MET A 91 15.48 3.31 21.42
C MET A 91 15.34 4.80 21.73
N ALA A 92 14.47 5.50 21.04
CA ALA A 92 14.24 6.93 21.23
C ALA A 92 13.79 7.28 22.66
N ARG A 93 13.00 6.42 23.30
CA ARG A 93 12.53 6.60 24.70
C ARG A 93 13.67 6.55 25.73
N GLU A 94 14.78 5.90 25.39
CA GLU A 94 15.95 5.84 26.26
C GLU A 94 16.75 7.17 26.29
N PHE A 95 16.50 8.03 25.27
CA PHE A 95 17.10 9.36 25.22
C PHE A 95 16.13 10.42 25.75
N ARG A 96 16.66 11.46 26.35
CA ARG A 96 15.84 12.53 26.93
C ARG A 96 15.11 13.34 25.88
N VAL A 97 15.75 13.58 24.75
CA VAL A 97 15.22 14.35 23.61
C VAL A 97 15.70 13.71 22.33
N THR A 98 14.79 13.49 21.42
CA THR A 98 15.04 12.96 20.07
C THR A 98 14.27 13.76 19.03
N TRP A 99 14.69 13.68 17.78
CA TRP A 99 14.01 14.26 16.63
C TRP A 99 13.72 13.18 15.61
N GLU A 100 12.55 13.28 14.99
CA GLU A 100 12.12 12.43 13.88
C GLU A 100 12.06 10.92 14.19
N ALA A 101 11.95 10.55 15.46
CA ALA A 101 11.82 9.16 15.91
C ALA A 101 10.42 8.57 15.67
N ASP A 102 9.47 9.38 15.26
CA ASP A 102 8.09 9.02 14.92
C ASP A 102 7.84 8.87 13.41
N MET A 103 8.84 9.16 12.59
CA MET A 103 8.76 9.05 11.14
C MET A 103 8.82 7.59 10.71
N SER A 104 7.95 7.20 9.76
CA SER A 104 7.99 5.86 9.18
C SER A 104 9.21 5.68 8.27
N LEU A 105 9.64 4.44 8.08
CA LEU A 105 10.76 4.14 7.19
C LEU A 105 10.49 4.53 5.72
N PRO A 106 9.29 4.30 5.15
CA PRO A 106 8.94 4.77 3.81
C PRO A 106 8.99 6.29 3.68
N ASP A 107 8.44 7.04 4.67
CA ASP A 107 8.46 8.51 4.64
C ASP A 107 9.89 9.04 4.70
N ARG A 108 10.72 8.42 5.52
CA ARG A 108 12.12 8.75 5.64
C ARG A 108 12.87 8.55 4.32
N TYR A 109 12.68 7.41 3.70
CA TYR A 109 13.27 7.10 2.41
C TYR A 109 12.83 8.09 1.32
N LEU A 110 11.54 8.45 1.30
CA LEU A 110 11.03 9.45 0.37
C LEU A 110 11.73 10.80 0.51
N ILE A 111 11.96 11.23 1.74
CA ILE A 111 12.60 12.52 2.03
C ILE A 111 14.08 12.52 1.67
N ASP A 112 14.78 11.44 1.99
CA ASP A 112 16.24 11.40 1.89
C ASP A 112 16.74 11.01 0.49
N GLU A 113 16.04 10.09 -0.19
CA GLU A 113 16.55 9.43 -1.39
C GLU A 113 15.75 9.72 -2.67
N VAL A 114 14.51 10.19 -2.54
CA VAL A 114 13.64 10.42 -3.69
C VAL A 114 13.56 11.90 -4.02
N SER A 115 14.42 12.36 -4.94
CA SER A 115 14.44 13.76 -5.38
C SER A 115 13.24 14.11 -6.29
N GLU A 116 12.80 13.15 -7.10
CA GLU A 116 11.67 13.31 -8.02
C GLU A 116 10.77 12.07 -7.98
N MET A 117 9.47 12.29 -7.83
CA MET A 117 8.50 11.20 -7.94
C MET A 117 8.31 10.87 -9.42
N PRO A 118 8.30 9.58 -9.81
CA PRO A 118 7.99 9.20 -11.18
C PRO A 118 6.58 9.70 -11.55
N ASP A 119 6.42 10.17 -12.77
CA ASP A 119 5.09 10.46 -13.32
C ASP A 119 4.35 9.14 -13.50
N TRP A 120 3.29 8.95 -12.71
CA TRP A 120 2.62 7.68 -12.59
C TRP A 120 1.14 7.83 -12.26
N THR A 121 0.31 7.17 -13.04
CA THR A 121 -1.12 7.07 -12.80
C THR A 121 -1.42 5.64 -12.33
N PRO A 122 -1.80 5.44 -11.04
CA PRO A 122 -2.12 4.12 -10.54
C PRO A 122 -3.40 3.56 -11.15
N ARG A 123 -3.44 2.25 -11.35
CA ARG A 123 -4.68 1.53 -11.64
C ARG A 123 -5.44 1.34 -10.33
N VAL A 124 -6.48 2.13 -10.13
CA VAL A 124 -7.29 2.09 -8.91
C VAL A 124 -8.56 1.32 -9.16
N TRP A 125 -8.80 0.32 -8.34
CA TRP A 125 -10.06 -0.38 -8.27
C TRP A 125 -10.84 0.06 -7.04
N HIS A 126 -12.09 0.46 -7.27
CA HIS A 126 -13.07 0.57 -6.18
C HIS A 126 -13.89 -0.70 -6.16
N PHE A 127 -13.82 -1.42 -5.06
CA PHE A 127 -14.41 -2.74 -4.89
C PHE A 127 -15.53 -2.70 -3.86
N ASP A 128 -16.61 -3.40 -4.16
CA ASP A 128 -17.73 -3.62 -3.24
C ASP A 128 -18.20 -5.08 -3.31
N LEU A 129 -18.69 -5.58 -2.20
CA LEU A 129 -19.10 -6.96 -2.04
C LEU A 129 -20.45 -7.03 -1.34
N GLU A 130 -21.39 -7.74 -1.95
CA GLU A 130 -22.71 -8.02 -1.38
C GLU A 130 -22.85 -9.51 -1.05
N TRP A 131 -23.35 -9.81 0.11
CA TRP A 131 -23.51 -11.16 0.61
C TRP A 131 -24.90 -11.37 1.24
N ASP A 132 -25.40 -12.60 1.25
CA ASP A 132 -26.61 -12.96 1.95
C ASP A 132 -26.28 -13.37 3.39
N PRO A 133 -26.68 -12.61 4.42
CA PRO A 133 -26.36 -12.92 5.82
C PRO A 133 -27.05 -14.18 6.36
N LYS A 134 -27.98 -14.77 5.62
CA LYS A 134 -28.67 -16.01 6.02
C LYS A 134 -27.95 -17.25 5.53
N THR A 135 -27.36 -17.18 4.35
CA THR A 135 -26.66 -18.31 3.72
C THR A 135 -25.15 -18.19 3.76
N ASP A 136 -24.65 -17.00 4.11
CA ASP A 136 -23.21 -16.64 4.08
C ASP A 136 -22.60 -16.73 2.68
N GLU A 137 -23.47 -16.63 1.65
CA GLU A 137 -23.07 -16.70 0.24
C GLU A 137 -22.83 -15.28 -0.32
N THR A 138 -21.73 -15.09 -1.03
CA THR A 138 -21.45 -13.85 -1.77
C THR A 138 -22.37 -13.79 -3.00
N THR A 139 -23.15 -12.75 -3.14
CA THR A 139 -24.13 -12.63 -4.24
C THR A 139 -23.66 -11.75 -5.37
N VAL A 140 -22.85 -10.73 -5.06
CA VAL A 140 -22.30 -9.78 -6.04
C VAL A 140 -20.90 -9.37 -5.60
N MET A 141 -20.00 -9.29 -6.57
CA MET A 141 -18.69 -8.64 -6.45
C MET A 141 -18.62 -7.56 -7.52
N ALA A 142 -18.52 -6.29 -7.12
CA ALA A 142 -18.52 -5.17 -8.05
C ALA A 142 -17.19 -4.43 -8.03
N VAL A 143 -16.73 -4.03 -9.21
CA VAL A 143 -15.50 -3.28 -9.40
C VAL A 143 -15.72 -2.07 -10.29
N ILE A 144 -15.29 -0.91 -9.86
CA ILE A 144 -15.06 0.24 -10.74
C ILE A 144 -13.56 0.29 -11.04
N ASP A 145 -13.20 -0.01 -12.27
CA ASP A 145 -11.84 0.14 -12.79
C ASP A 145 -11.68 1.54 -13.38
N SER A 146 -11.10 2.45 -12.60
CA SER A 146 -10.93 3.84 -12.99
C SER A 146 -9.91 4.03 -14.12
N PHE A 147 -9.03 3.07 -14.34
CA PHE A 147 -8.02 3.14 -15.40
C PHE A 147 -8.62 2.84 -16.77
N ASN A 148 -9.53 1.85 -16.85
CA ASN A 148 -10.20 1.44 -18.07
C ASN A 148 -11.61 2.05 -18.23
N ASN A 149 -12.07 2.87 -17.29
CA ASN A 149 -13.43 3.41 -17.21
C ASN A 149 -14.50 2.30 -17.34
N ARG A 150 -14.32 1.20 -16.62
CA ARG A 150 -15.23 0.06 -16.60
C ARG A 150 -15.85 -0.09 -15.21
N TYR A 151 -17.14 -0.38 -15.20
CA TYR A 151 -17.85 -0.84 -14.02
C TYR A 151 -18.33 -2.25 -14.27
N ILE A 152 -17.81 -3.22 -13.53
CA ILE A 152 -18.09 -4.63 -13.75
C ILE A 152 -18.73 -5.21 -12.49
N SER A 153 -19.86 -5.90 -12.66
CA SER A 153 -20.53 -6.66 -11.61
C SER A 153 -20.44 -8.14 -11.93
N PHE A 154 -19.79 -8.91 -11.08
CA PHE A 154 -19.79 -10.36 -11.09
C PHE A 154 -20.92 -10.83 -10.18
N CYS A 155 -21.87 -11.55 -10.71
CA CYS A 155 -23.07 -11.99 -10.00
C CYS A 155 -23.30 -13.49 -10.22
N TRP A 156 -23.93 -14.16 -9.25
CA TRP A 156 -24.46 -15.49 -9.46
C TRP A 156 -25.88 -15.58 -8.89
N LYS A 157 -26.64 -16.56 -9.33
CA LYS A 157 -28.00 -16.75 -8.89
C LYS A 157 -28.30 -18.24 -8.72
N LYS A 158 -28.66 -18.61 -7.49
CA LYS A 158 -28.96 -19.97 -7.09
C LYS A 158 -30.19 -20.57 -7.78
N ASP A 159 -31.16 -19.72 -8.07
CA ASP A 159 -32.38 -20.11 -8.76
C ASP A 159 -32.59 -19.17 -9.96
N ASN A 160 -32.58 -19.72 -11.16
CA ASN A 160 -33.04 -19.04 -12.35
C ASN A 160 -34.54 -19.27 -12.53
N PRO A 161 -35.44 -18.54 -11.82
CA PRO A 161 -36.87 -18.83 -11.80
C PRO A 161 -37.56 -18.57 -13.13
N THR A 162 -36.87 -17.95 -14.11
CA THR A 162 -37.45 -17.57 -15.39
C THR A 162 -36.97 -18.44 -16.55
N GLY A 163 -35.99 -19.37 -16.31
CA GLY A 163 -35.41 -20.17 -17.39
C GLY A 163 -34.76 -19.36 -18.51
N LEU A 164 -34.59 -18.04 -18.31
CA LEU A 164 -34.08 -17.12 -19.33
C LEU A 164 -32.55 -17.25 -19.53
N TYR A 165 -31.85 -17.89 -18.60
CA TYR A 165 -30.40 -18.01 -18.62
C TYR A 165 -30.03 -19.49 -18.56
N ASP A 166 -30.07 -20.17 -19.67
CA ASP A 166 -29.55 -21.53 -19.85
C ASP A 166 -28.08 -21.49 -20.26
N MET A 167 -27.34 -20.57 -19.65
CA MET A 167 -25.94 -20.31 -19.99
C MET A 167 -25.09 -20.33 -18.72
N ASP A 168 -23.99 -21.04 -18.77
CA ASP A 168 -22.99 -21.09 -17.70
C ASP A 168 -22.41 -19.70 -17.36
N HIS A 169 -22.47 -18.80 -18.34
CA HIS A 169 -22.02 -17.41 -18.21
C HIS A 169 -22.75 -16.48 -19.18
N PHE A 170 -23.32 -15.40 -18.66
CA PHE A 170 -23.99 -14.36 -19.45
C PHE A 170 -23.36 -12.99 -19.17
N ILE A 171 -23.10 -12.21 -20.24
CA ILE A 171 -22.55 -10.85 -20.14
C ILE A 171 -23.59 -9.87 -20.69
N GLU A 172 -23.92 -8.86 -19.89
CA GLU A 172 -24.69 -7.69 -20.32
C GLU A 172 -23.75 -6.47 -20.29
N GLU A 173 -23.62 -5.80 -21.43
CA GLU A 173 -22.82 -4.58 -21.57
C GLU A 173 -23.73 -3.37 -21.85
N ARG A 174 -23.45 -2.26 -21.16
CA ARG A 174 -24.11 -0.96 -21.38
C ARG A 174 -23.08 0.17 -21.25
N LYS A 175 -23.27 1.21 -22.03
CA LYS A 175 -22.58 2.48 -21.83
C LYS A 175 -23.37 3.36 -20.88
N ILE A 176 -22.70 3.90 -19.88
CA ILE A 176 -23.26 4.82 -18.91
C ILE A 176 -22.49 6.13 -19.01
N GLU A 177 -23.21 7.21 -19.28
CA GLU A 177 -22.66 8.56 -19.24
C GLU A 177 -23.12 9.24 -17.95
N TYR A 178 -22.19 9.83 -17.24
CA TYR A 178 -22.54 10.69 -16.14
C TYR A 178 -21.53 11.83 -15.97
N GLU A 179 -21.90 12.85 -15.18
CA GLU A 179 -21.10 14.05 -15.02
C GLU A 179 -20.42 14.08 -13.65
N VAL A 180 -19.09 14.24 -13.63
CA VAL A 180 -18.29 14.43 -12.43
C VAL A 180 -17.73 15.85 -12.42
N LYS A 181 -18.19 16.68 -11.50
CA LYS A 181 -17.74 18.09 -11.37
C LYS A 181 -17.83 18.88 -12.69
N GLY A 182 -18.89 18.67 -13.47
CA GLY A 182 -19.07 19.33 -14.76
C GLY A 182 -18.31 18.70 -15.93
N VAL A 183 -17.64 17.57 -15.71
CA VAL A 183 -16.94 16.83 -16.77
C VAL A 183 -17.70 15.57 -17.08
N PRO A 184 -18.15 15.37 -18.34
CA PRO A 184 -18.79 14.14 -18.74
C PRO A 184 -17.79 12.99 -18.69
N VAL A 185 -18.19 11.88 -18.07
CA VAL A 185 -17.43 10.65 -17.98
C VAL A 185 -18.27 9.51 -18.55
N GLU A 186 -17.70 8.79 -19.51
CA GLU A 186 -18.32 7.58 -20.08
C GLU A 186 -17.71 6.36 -19.40
N PHE A 187 -18.56 5.49 -18.86
CA PHE A 187 -18.18 4.18 -18.33
C PHE A 187 -18.84 3.08 -19.15
N THR A 188 -18.11 1.99 -19.36
CA THR A 188 -18.71 0.75 -19.79
C THR A 188 -19.15 -0.03 -18.56
N TYR A 189 -20.47 -0.24 -18.43
CA TYR A 189 -21.03 -1.13 -17.42
C TYR A 189 -21.14 -2.54 -17.98
N GLU A 190 -20.62 -3.50 -17.25
CA GLU A 190 -20.71 -4.92 -17.58
C GLU A 190 -21.31 -5.67 -16.40
N ARG A 191 -22.29 -6.51 -16.66
CA ARG A 191 -22.79 -7.47 -15.69
C ARG A 191 -22.54 -8.88 -16.19
N HIS A 192 -21.75 -9.61 -15.44
CA HIS A 192 -21.43 -11.00 -15.68
C HIS A 192 -22.25 -11.88 -14.72
N LEU A 193 -23.04 -12.79 -15.27
CA LEU A 193 -23.89 -13.70 -14.49
C LEU A 193 -23.38 -15.13 -14.65
N TYR A 194 -23.11 -15.78 -13.51
CA TYR A 194 -22.57 -17.12 -13.41
C TYR A 194 -23.59 -18.10 -12.84
N GLY A 195 -23.38 -19.39 -13.10
CA GLY A 195 -24.25 -20.47 -12.62
C GLY A 195 -23.98 -20.85 -11.16
N SER A 196 -22.80 -20.50 -10.62
CA SER A 196 -22.44 -20.78 -9.25
C SER A 196 -21.61 -19.65 -8.62
N GLU A 197 -21.58 -19.61 -7.28
CA GLU A 197 -20.71 -18.72 -6.52
C GLU A 197 -19.23 -18.98 -6.81
N GLU A 198 -18.86 -20.26 -6.93
CA GLU A 198 -17.49 -20.67 -7.22
C GLU A 198 -16.99 -20.13 -8.56
N ASP A 199 -17.79 -20.28 -9.63
CA ASP A 199 -17.45 -19.75 -10.97
C ASP A 199 -17.34 -18.23 -10.97
N MET A 200 -18.22 -17.53 -10.23
CA MET A 200 -18.15 -16.10 -10.04
C MET A 200 -16.83 -15.67 -9.34
N HIS A 201 -16.44 -16.36 -8.29
CA HIS A 201 -15.18 -16.07 -7.58
C HIS A 201 -13.96 -16.32 -8.49
N TYR A 202 -13.92 -17.44 -9.21
CA TYR A 202 -12.83 -17.71 -10.15
C TYR A 202 -12.73 -16.65 -11.25
N ALA A 203 -13.86 -16.23 -11.80
CA ALA A 203 -13.87 -15.20 -12.82
C ALA A 203 -13.39 -13.84 -12.30
N PHE A 204 -13.80 -13.47 -11.09
CA PHE A 204 -13.32 -12.26 -10.42
C PHE A 204 -11.80 -12.30 -10.18
N MET A 205 -11.28 -13.41 -9.66
CA MET A 205 -9.84 -13.58 -9.42
C MET A 205 -9.04 -13.52 -10.71
N ASN A 206 -9.51 -14.19 -11.78
CA ASN A 206 -8.86 -14.13 -13.09
C ASN A 206 -8.84 -12.69 -13.64
N TYR A 207 -9.95 -11.97 -13.51
CA TYR A 207 -10.02 -10.57 -13.93
C TYR A 207 -9.08 -9.67 -13.12
N MET A 208 -8.95 -9.94 -11.82
CA MET A 208 -8.00 -9.24 -10.96
C MET A 208 -6.56 -9.48 -11.41
N ASP A 209 -6.19 -10.72 -11.72
CA ASP A 209 -4.85 -11.07 -12.20
C ASP A 209 -4.54 -10.43 -13.57
N GLU A 210 -5.51 -10.43 -14.48
CA GLU A 210 -5.38 -9.79 -15.81
C GLU A 210 -5.20 -8.28 -15.71
N CYS A 211 -6.01 -7.60 -14.90
CA CYS A 211 -5.96 -6.16 -14.72
C CYS A 211 -4.79 -5.71 -13.85
N ASN A 212 -4.36 -6.55 -12.92
CA ASN A 212 -3.28 -6.30 -11.98
C ASN A 212 -3.35 -4.87 -11.38
N PRO A 213 -4.38 -4.54 -10.58
CA PRO A 213 -4.58 -3.21 -10.02
C PRO A 213 -3.46 -2.87 -9.03
N ASP A 214 -3.13 -1.57 -8.96
CA ASP A 214 -2.10 -1.07 -8.05
C ASP A 214 -2.69 -0.72 -6.67
N ILE A 215 -3.95 -0.30 -6.64
CA ILE A 215 -4.64 0.13 -5.42
C ILE A 215 -6.05 -0.44 -5.40
N PHE A 216 -6.39 -1.08 -4.28
CA PHE A 216 -7.77 -1.46 -3.94
C PHE A 216 -8.36 -0.47 -2.95
N VAL A 217 -9.52 0.07 -3.27
CA VAL A 217 -10.33 0.89 -2.37
C VAL A 217 -11.63 0.14 -2.12
N ALA A 218 -11.87 -0.25 -0.88
CA ALA A 218 -13.11 -0.91 -0.51
C ALA A 218 -13.77 -0.21 0.68
N HIS A 219 -15.10 -0.27 0.73
CA HIS A 219 -15.87 0.17 1.89
C HIS A 219 -15.95 -0.99 2.90
N ALA A 220 -15.55 -0.74 4.16
CA ALA A 220 -15.64 -1.70 5.26
C ALA A 220 -14.87 -3.02 5.05
N ILE A 221 -13.59 -2.94 4.70
CA ILE A 221 -12.67 -4.07 4.90
C ILE A 221 -12.42 -4.16 6.42
N MET A 222 -12.99 -5.19 7.05
CA MET A 222 -12.73 -5.51 8.45
C MET A 222 -11.59 -6.52 8.56
#